data_03caf4c451f15f8cfdb308dfefcdeae4
#
_entry.id   03caf4c451f15f8cfdb308dfefcdeae4
#
_cell.length_a   1.000
_cell.length_b   1.000
_cell.length_c   1.000
_cell.angle_alpha   90.00
_cell.angle_beta   90.00
_cell.angle_gamma   90.00
#
_symmetry.space_group_name_H-M   'P 1'
#
loop_
_entity.id
_entity.type
_entity.pdbx_description
1 polymer ?
#
loop_
_entity_poly.entity_id
_entity_poly.type
_entity_poly.pdbx_seq_one_letter_code
_entity_poly.pdbx_strand_id
1 'polypeptide(L)'
;MAASYKNNMNKEAVDLREFDVALVSEDDTGAEREWLEETQSEQEFYAEVTGPYFQAMKKIPLLNAEEERVLGRRIKKAQKGLLDLALAVRTTFVPLRSFQKLVREWKQKKKNSREPIEFIFKELDHVVGQIKELDRPSPEVVEFIFKAEKTQKELSAAMGEMVQANLRLAVSIAKRYSRRGLPLPDLIQEGNVGLMKAVARFDYTTGNRFSTFASWWIRQTISRALCDQGRTIRVPVHFQEIRNQFYRTFFDLLKELGREPTPNEISERSRLSVDKVLTILQMNREPVSLETPVSDDGDRLGDLIENQDAISPLEAVQENELLNLTESALASLSAREQQILSMRFGLGDVGPCTLEEVGQSLNISRERVRQLEKRALNRLRESPQRRQLKNYFLG
;
A
#
# COMPACT_ATOMS: atom_id res chain seq x y z
N MET A 1 -27.33 1.42 26.42
CA MET A 1 -26.75 1.88 25.16
C MET A 1 -25.43 2.66 25.34
N ALA A 2 -25.31 3.57 26.28
CA ALA A 2 -24.06 4.29 26.56
C ALA A 2 -22.88 3.38 27.02
N ALA A 3 -23.15 2.32 27.74
CA ALA A 3 -22.13 1.40 28.23
C ALA A 3 -21.54 0.50 27.12
N SER A 4 -22.32 0.10 26.11
CA SER A 4 -21.85 -0.69 24.97
C SER A 4 -20.99 0.14 24.00
N TYR A 5 -21.30 1.44 23.86
CA TYR A 5 -20.48 2.36 23.06
C TYR A 5 -19.16 2.71 23.76
N LYS A 6 -19.19 2.88 25.09
CA LYS A 6 -17.98 3.04 25.92
C LYS A 6 -17.05 1.82 25.87
N ASN A 7 -17.61 0.59 25.87
CA ASN A 7 -16.80 -0.63 25.81
C ASN A 7 -16.14 -0.86 24.43
N ASN A 8 -16.80 -0.49 23.33
CA ASN A 8 -16.16 -0.56 22.01
C ASN A 8 -15.16 0.58 21.82
N MET A 9 -15.47 1.79 22.25
CA MET A 9 -14.50 2.90 22.24
C MET A 9 -13.31 2.63 23.18
N ASN A 10 -13.52 1.96 24.34
CA ASN A 10 -12.43 1.61 25.25
C ASN A 10 -11.54 0.47 24.71
N LYS A 11 -12.08 -0.52 24.00
CA LYS A 11 -11.23 -1.55 23.36
C LYS A 11 -10.37 -1.00 22.22
N GLU A 12 -10.94 -0.14 21.36
CA GLU A 12 -10.20 0.52 20.30
C GLU A 12 -9.36 1.70 20.81
N ALA A 13 -9.74 2.35 21.94
CA ALA A 13 -8.98 3.41 22.59
C ALA A 13 -7.77 2.88 23.40
N VAL A 14 -7.82 1.64 23.86
CA VAL A 14 -6.66 0.96 24.47
C VAL A 14 -5.57 0.75 23.42
N ASP A 15 -5.94 0.31 22.21
CA ASP A 15 -4.99 0.16 21.08
C ASP A 15 -4.32 1.50 20.69
N LEU A 16 -5.04 2.63 20.79
CA LEU A 16 -4.50 3.93 20.36
C LEU A 16 -3.64 4.63 21.40
N ARG A 17 -3.91 4.44 22.69
CA ARG A 17 -2.99 4.88 23.76
C ARG A 17 -1.68 4.12 23.69
N GLU A 18 -1.76 2.89 23.20
CA GLU A 18 -0.60 2.06 22.91
C GLU A 18 0.22 2.57 21.72
N PHE A 19 -0.38 3.15 20.72
CA PHE A 19 0.28 3.78 19.58
C PHE A 19 0.98 5.11 19.95
N ASP A 20 0.38 5.92 20.84
CA ASP A 20 0.92 7.23 21.21
C ASP A 20 2.19 7.15 22.08
N VAL A 21 2.37 6.08 22.87
CA VAL A 21 3.50 5.99 23.83
C VAL A 21 4.79 5.45 23.21
N ALA A 22 4.69 4.58 22.22
CA ALA A 22 5.88 3.98 21.58
C ALA A 22 6.58 4.90 20.53
N LEU A 23 5.97 6.06 20.22
CA LEU A 23 6.48 7.01 19.24
C LEU A 23 7.07 8.28 19.87
N VAL A 24 7.17 8.36 21.19
CA VAL A 24 7.78 9.47 21.92
C VAL A 24 9.03 8.96 22.62
N SER A 25 10.15 8.84 21.90
CA SER A 25 11.47 8.91 22.50
C SER A 25 11.98 10.33 22.27
N GLU A 26 11.78 11.19 23.26
CA GLU A 26 12.59 12.37 23.46
C GLU A 26 13.94 11.89 23.96
N ASP A 27 14.91 11.72 23.05
CA ASP A 27 16.35 11.83 23.36
C ASP A 27 17.14 11.59 22.06
N ASP A 28 17.39 12.70 21.35
CA ASP A 28 18.52 12.77 20.44
C ASP A 28 19.07 14.22 20.41
N THR A 29 19.87 14.55 21.42
CA THR A 29 20.46 15.89 21.59
C THR A 29 21.78 16.07 20.84
N GLY A 30 22.21 15.11 20.04
CA GLY A 30 23.47 15.13 19.30
C GLY A 30 23.37 15.51 17.81
N ALA A 31 22.26 15.17 17.17
CA ALA A 31 22.02 15.41 15.74
C ALA A 31 21.34 16.75 15.43
N GLU A 32 21.01 17.54 16.44
CA GLU A 32 20.18 18.76 16.30
C GLU A 32 20.82 19.89 15.47
N ARG A 33 22.13 19.93 15.30
CA ARG A 33 22.80 21.04 14.62
C ARG A 33 22.90 20.88 13.10
N GLU A 34 23.18 19.72 12.58
CA GLU A 34 23.17 19.45 11.12
C GLU A 34 21.74 19.42 10.55
N TRP A 35 20.76 18.99 11.34
CA TRP A 35 19.34 18.94 10.98
C TRP A 35 18.65 20.31 10.92
N LEU A 36 19.23 21.34 11.52
CA LEU A 36 18.62 22.68 11.58
C LEU A 36 18.69 23.43 10.24
N GLU A 37 19.66 23.15 9.39
CA GLU A 37 19.81 23.80 8.08
C GLU A 37 18.93 23.13 7.00
N GLU A 38 18.83 21.79 6.97
CA GLU A 38 17.88 21.07 6.08
C GLU A 38 16.42 21.34 6.46
N THR A 39 16.11 21.47 7.75
CA THR A 39 14.75 21.76 8.21
C THR A 39 14.25 23.16 7.86
N GLN A 40 15.11 24.14 7.59
CA GLN A 40 14.66 25.48 7.19
C GLN A 40 14.12 25.48 5.76
N SER A 41 14.78 24.84 4.81
CA SER A 41 14.31 24.75 3.42
C SER A 41 13.02 23.95 3.28
N GLU A 42 12.87 22.85 4.01
CA GLU A 42 11.61 22.09 4.05
C GLU A 42 10.48 22.87 4.73
N GLN A 43 10.76 23.58 5.80
CA GLN A 43 9.77 24.41 6.48
C GLN A 43 9.33 25.60 5.62
N GLU A 44 10.21 26.23 4.87
CA GLU A 44 9.88 27.27 3.90
C GLU A 44 9.05 26.72 2.76
N PHE A 45 9.44 25.60 2.18
CA PHE A 45 8.65 24.90 1.13
C PHE A 45 7.25 24.52 1.63
N TYR A 46 7.16 23.92 2.80
CA TYR A 46 5.84 23.57 3.38
C TYR A 46 5.03 24.81 3.76
N ALA A 47 5.67 25.90 4.18
CA ALA A 47 4.98 27.18 4.44
C ALA A 47 4.42 27.79 3.16
N GLU A 48 5.11 27.68 2.04
CA GLU A 48 4.66 28.14 0.75
C GLU A 48 3.46 27.33 0.25
N VAL A 49 3.55 25.99 0.30
CA VAL A 49 2.48 25.08 -0.16
C VAL A 49 1.24 25.13 0.75
N THR A 50 1.42 25.21 2.07
CA THR A 50 0.30 25.19 3.03
C THR A 50 -0.20 26.58 3.40
N GLY A 51 0.54 27.63 3.08
CA GLY A 51 0.19 29.02 3.40
C GLY A 51 -1.21 29.45 2.95
N PRO A 52 -1.57 29.27 1.67
CA PRO A 52 -2.91 29.59 1.16
C PRO A 52 -4.02 28.80 1.87
N TYR A 53 -3.79 27.52 2.18
CA TYR A 53 -4.70 26.68 2.93
C TYR A 53 -4.96 27.24 4.34
N PHE A 54 -3.92 27.61 5.07
CA PHE A 54 -4.05 28.19 6.39
C PHE A 54 -4.73 29.55 6.38
N GLN A 55 -4.48 30.37 5.35
CA GLN A 55 -5.17 31.66 5.19
C GLN A 55 -6.67 31.47 4.92
N ALA A 56 -7.04 30.53 4.06
CA ALA A 56 -8.44 30.19 3.78
C ALA A 56 -9.15 29.70 5.05
N MET A 57 -8.51 28.83 5.80
CA MET A 57 -9.04 28.26 7.05
C MET A 57 -9.24 29.31 8.15
N LYS A 58 -8.37 30.32 8.24
CA LYS A 58 -8.49 31.40 9.23
C LYS A 58 -9.78 32.24 9.06
N LYS A 59 -10.30 32.34 7.84
CA LYS A 59 -11.51 33.11 7.52
C LYS A 59 -12.80 32.44 8.02
N ILE A 60 -12.75 31.13 8.30
CA ILE A 60 -13.92 30.37 8.71
C ILE A 60 -14.09 30.46 10.23
N PRO A 61 -15.23 30.90 10.74
CA PRO A 61 -15.50 30.99 12.17
C PRO A 61 -15.59 29.60 12.80
N LEU A 62 -15.22 29.51 14.08
CA LEU A 62 -15.40 28.29 14.87
C LEU A 62 -16.87 28.12 15.26
N LEU A 63 -17.37 26.90 15.24
CA LEU A 63 -18.73 26.58 15.66
C LEU A 63 -18.84 26.54 17.20
N ASN A 64 -19.94 27.11 17.69
CA ASN A 64 -20.32 26.90 19.08
C ASN A 64 -21.13 25.57 19.25
N ALA A 65 -21.44 25.20 20.49
CA ALA A 65 -22.12 23.93 20.78
C ALA A 65 -23.55 23.83 20.17
N GLU A 66 -24.25 24.95 20.07
CA GLU A 66 -25.59 24.98 19.47
C GLU A 66 -25.53 24.88 17.94
N GLU A 67 -24.58 25.55 17.32
CA GLU A 67 -24.35 25.46 15.87
C GLU A 67 -23.93 24.04 15.47
N GLU A 68 -23.07 23.37 16.25
CA GLU A 68 -22.71 21.93 16.05
C GLU A 68 -23.98 21.05 16.09
N ARG A 69 -24.90 21.32 17.03
CA ARG A 69 -26.16 20.58 17.15
C ARG A 69 -27.10 20.85 15.99
N VAL A 70 -27.21 22.10 15.54
CA VAL A 70 -28.04 22.49 14.39
C VAL A 70 -27.55 21.79 13.12
N LEU A 71 -26.25 21.86 12.84
CA LEU A 71 -25.64 21.16 11.70
C LEU A 71 -25.80 19.66 11.80
N GLY A 72 -25.52 19.06 12.96
CA GLY A 72 -25.72 17.63 13.21
C GLY A 72 -27.17 17.18 12.98
N ARG A 73 -28.14 18.02 13.35
CA ARG A 73 -29.59 17.78 13.08
C ARG A 73 -29.90 17.85 11.59
N ARG A 74 -29.34 18.83 10.87
CA ARG A 74 -29.52 18.98 9.40
C ARG A 74 -28.95 17.74 8.69
N ILE A 75 -27.74 17.33 9.03
CA ILE A 75 -27.06 16.12 8.46
C ILE A 75 -27.91 14.87 8.71
N LYS A 76 -28.33 14.63 9.94
CA LYS A 76 -29.11 13.43 10.31
C LYS A 76 -30.51 13.43 9.66
N LYS A 77 -31.14 14.59 9.52
CA LYS A 77 -32.42 14.75 8.81
C LYS A 77 -32.28 14.45 7.32
N ALA A 78 -31.24 14.97 6.68
CA ALA A 78 -30.95 14.70 5.27
C ALA A 78 -30.60 13.22 5.02
N GLN A 79 -29.75 12.62 5.85
CA GLN A 79 -29.44 11.19 5.79
C GLN A 79 -30.69 10.32 5.90
N LYS A 80 -31.54 10.61 6.89
CA LYS A 80 -32.80 9.87 7.07
C LYS A 80 -33.73 10.10 5.88
N GLY A 81 -33.84 11.34 5.40
CA GLY A 81 -34.67 11.69 4.24
C GLY A 81 -34.30 10.93 2.98
N LEU A 82 -33.01 10.79 2.67
CA LEU A 82 -32.54 10.00 1.53
C LEU A 82 -32.93 8.52 1.65
N LEU A 83 -32.77 7.94 2.84
CA LEU A 83 -33.14 6.53 3.06
C LEU A 83 -34.67 6.32 2.99
N ASP A 84 -35.45 7.26 3.49
CA ASP A 84 -36.92 7.17 3.44
C ASP A 84 -37.46 7.41 2.01
N LEU A 85 -36.86 8.34 1.25
CA LEU A 85 -37.14 8.51 -0.18
C LEU A 85 -36.88 7.23 -0.97
N ALA A 86 -35.71 6.60 -0.79
CA ALA A 86 -35.37 5.37 -1.48
C ALA A 86 -36.35 4.22 -1.18
N LEU A 87 -36.87 4.14 0.04
CA LEU A 87 -37.83 3.11 0.45
C LEU A 87 -39.26 3.39 -0.01
N ALA A 88 -39.62 4.64 -0.27
CA ALA A 88 -40.98 5.07 -0.64
C ALA A 88 -41.27 4.81 -2.13
N VAL A 89 -40.28 4.76 -2.99
CA VAL A 89 -40.48 4.59 -4.44
C VAL A 89 -40.94 3.18 -4.78
N ARG A 90 -42.04 3.10 -5.49
CA ARG A 90 -42.52 1.84 -6.09
C ARG A 90 -41.88 1.67 -7.46
N THR A 91 -41.08 0.62 -7.62
CA THR A 91 -40.31 0.40 -8.86
C THR A 91 -40.18 -1.06 -9.20
N THR A 92 -40.15 -1.34 -10.49
CA THR A 92 -39.78 -2.65 -11.04
C THR A 92 -38.27 -2.72 -11.36
N PHE A 93 -37.56 -1.61 -11.29
CA PHE A 93 -36.12 -1.53 -11.58
C PHE A 93 -35.30 -2.31 -10.55
N VAL A 94 -34.64 -3.37 -11.02
CA VAL A 94 -33.96 -4.36 -10.17
C VAL A 94 -32.88 -3.75 -9.26
N PRO A 95 -31.99 -2.87 -9.74
CA PRO A 95 -30.96 -2.28 -8.87
C PRO A 95 -31.55 -1.49 -7.69
N LEU A 96 -32.63 -0.70 -7.92
CA LEU A 96 -33.27 0.06 -6.86
C LEU A 96 -34.00 -0.83 -5.86
N ARG A 97 -34.59 -1.95 -6.32
CA ARG A 97 -35.18 -2.97 -5.43
C ARG A 97 -34.12 -3.65 -4.56
N SER A 98 -32.98 -3.98 -5.14
CA SER A 98 -31.85 -4.57 -4.40
C SER A 98 -31.35 -3.60 -3.33
N PHE A 99 -31.21 -2.32 -3.68
CA PHE A 99 -30.85 -1.26 -2.73
C PHE A 99 -31.91 -1.11 -1.63
N GLN A 100 -33.20 -1.11 -1.94
CA GLN A 100 -34.28 -1.08 -0.94
C GLN A 100 -34.21 -2.24 0.03
N LYS A 101 -33.89 -3.45 -0.45
CA LYS A 101 -33.68 -4.65 0.39
C LYS A 101 -32.50 -4.43 1.33
N LEU A 102 -31.38 -3.97 0.81
CA LEU A 102 -30.17 -3.65 1.58
C LEU A 102 -30.45 -2.61 2.67
N VAL A 103 -31.17 -1.52 2.36
CA VAL A 103 -31.55 -0.48 3.35
C VAL A 103 -32.47 -1.06 4.44
N ARG A 104 -33.43 -1.92 4.08
CA ARG A 104 -34.31 -2.58 5.07
C ARG A 104 -33.53 -3.49 6.01
N GLU A 105 -32.65 -4.32 5.47
CA GLU A 105 -31.76 -5.19 6.25
C GLU A 105 -30.84 -4.37 7.16
N TRP A 106 -30.25 -3.30 6.65
CA TRP A 106 -29.43 -2.38 7.42
C TRP A 106 -30.21 -1.73 8.57
N LYS A 107 -31.43 -1.24 8.31
CA LYS A 107 -32.31 -0.68 9.36
C LYS A 107 -32.66 -1.72 10.44
N GLN A 108 -32.89 -2.98 10.07
CA GLN A 108 -33.19 -4.07 11.01
C GLN A 108 -31.97 -4.46 11.85
N LYS A 109 -30.80 -4.54 11.20
CA LYS A 109 -29.52 -4.90 11.83
C LYS A 109 -28.89 -3.74 12.62
N LYS A 110 -29.45 -2.54 12.62
CA LYS A 110 -28.87 -1.31 13.19
C LYS A 110 -28.30 -1.44 14.60
N LYS A 111 -28.74 -2.40 15.40
CA LYS A 111 -28.18 -2.72 16.72
C LYS A 111 -26.85 -3.49 16.66
N ASN A 112 -26.56 -4.21 15.57
CA ASN A 112 -25.40 -5.10 15.45
C ASN A 112 -24.60 -4.94 14.15
N SER A 113 -25.03 -4.06 13.20
CA SER A 113 -24.33 -3.96 11.92
C SER A 113 -23.09 -3.08 12.04
N ARG A 114 -21.95 -3.64 11.59
CA ARG A 114 -20.66 -2.95 11.47
C ARG A 114 -20.56 -2.13 10.17
N GLU A 115 -21.58 -2.21 9.30
CA GLU A 115 -21.55 -1.53 7.99
C GLU A 115 -21.77 -0.02 8.18
N PRO A 116 -20.82 0.81 7.73
CA PRO A 116 -20.91 2.24 7.85
C PRO A 116 -22.01 2.81 6.93
N ILE A 117 -22.70 3.86 7.35
CA ILE A 117 -23.72 4.54 6.57
C ILE A 117 -23.18 5.04 5.21
N GLU A 118 -21.89 5.29 5.13
CA GLU A 118 -21.17 5.69 3.91
C GLU A 118 -21.26 4.63 2.80
N PHE A 119 -21.29 3.34 3.17
CA PHE A 119 -21.48 2.25 2.23
C PHE A 119 -22.86 2.35 1.57
N ILE A 120 -23.90 2.62 2.37
CA ILE A 120 -25.27 2.80 1.86
C ILE A 120 -25.37 3.98 0.89
N PHE A 121 -24.66 5.07 1.16
CA PHE A 121 -24.67 6.23 0.25
C PHE A 121 -23.89 5.97 -1.03
N LYS A 122 -22.78 5.23 -0.98
CA LYS A 122 -22.06 4.78 -2.18
C LYS A 122 -22.96 3.93 -3.09
N GLU A 123 -23.67 2.97 -2.49
CA GLU A 123 -24.62 2.14 -3.25
C GLU A 123 -25.78 2.97 -3.83
N LEU A 124 -26.26 3.98 -3.11
CA LEU A 124 -27.26 4.91 -3.62
C LEU A 124 -26.74 5.68 -4.84
N ASP A 125 -25.52 6.21 -4.78
CA ASP A 125 -24.88 6.92 -5.88
C ASP A 125 -24.73 6.03 -7.13
N HIS A 126 -24.34 4.77 -6.93
CA HIS A 126 -24.24 3.78 -7.99
C HIS A 126 -25.60 3.51 -8.65
N VAL A 127 -26.65 3.30 -7.85
CA VAL A 127 -28.01 3.09 -8.34
C VAL A 127 -28.55 4.31 -9.07
N VAL A 128 -28.31 5.52 -8.56
CA VAL A 128 -28.70 6.77 -9.24
C VAL A 128 -27.97 6.92 -10.57
N GLY A 129 -26.69 6.53 -10.65
CA GLY A 129 -25.92 6.49 -11.89
C GLY A 129 -26.55 5.54 -12.92
N GLN A 130 -26.87 4.31 -12.52
CA GLN A 130 -27.52 3.33 -13.41
C GLN A 130 -28.92 3.76 -13.89
N ILE A 131 -29.67 4.48 -13.06
CA ILE A 131 -30.98 5.00 -13.46
C ILE A 131 -30.85 6.10 -14.53
N LYS A 132 -29.80 6.94 -14.44
CA LYS A 132 -29.55 8.01 -15.43
C LYS A 132 -29.20 7.46 -16.82
N GLU A 133 -28.68 6.25 -16.89
CA GLU A 133 -28.34 5.58 -18.15
C GLU A 133 -29.55 4.91 -18.83
N LEU A 134 -30.73 4.91 -18.19
CA LEU A 134 -31.94 4.33 -18.77
C LEU A 134 -32.54 5.24 -19.84
N ASP A 135 -32.84 4.69 -21.01
CA ASP A 135 -33.48 5.42 -22.12
C ASP A 135 -34.90 5.93 -21.77
N ARG A 136 -35.65 5.23 -20.92
CA ARG A 136 -37.02 5.58 -20.53
C ARG A 136 -37.29 5.21 -19.06
N PRO A 137 -36.85 6.03 -18.08
CA PRO A 137 -37.20 5.82 -16.69
C PRO A 137 -38.70 6.14 -16.44
N SER A 138 -39.32 5.40 -15.51
CA SER A 138 -40.70 5.71 -15.11
C SER A 138 -40.79 7.08 -14.43
N PRO A 139 -41.94 7.78 -14.51
CA PRO A 139 -42.12 9.12 -13.89
C PRO A 139 -41.78 9.12 -12.39
N GLU A 140 -42.13 8.06 -11.65
CA GLU A 140 -41.85 7.90 -10.22
C GLU A 140 -40.35 7.84 -9.93
N VAL A 141 -39.59 7.19 -10.83
CA VAL A 141 -38.12 7.09 -10.70
C VAL A 141 -37.44 8.39 -11.04
N VAL A 142 -37.95 9.16 -12.01
CA VAL A 142 -37.47 10.52 -12.34
C VAL A 142 -37.68 11.48 -11.16
N GLU A 143 -38.87 11.46 -10.56
CA GLU A 143 -39.17 12.26 -9.37
C GLU A 143 -38.25 11.87 -8.18
N PHE A 144 -38.01 10.57 -8.02
CA PHE A 144 -37.07 10.10 -7.00
C PHE A 144 -35.66 10.67 -7.20
N ILE A 145 -35.10 10.61 -8.43
CA ILE A 145 -33.75 11.13 -8.72
C ILE A 145 -33.72 12.63 -8.36
N PHE A 146 -34.68 13.41 -8.81
CA PHE A 146 -34.67 14.83 -8.55
C PHE A 146 -34.69 15.16 -7.05
N LYS A 147 -35.54 14.46 -6.28
CA LYS A 147 -35.60 14.62 -4.82
C LYS A 147 -34.35 14.13 -4.12
N ALA A 148 -33.78 12.99 -4.58
CA ALA A 148 -32.57 12.44 -4.03
C ALA A 148 -31.36 13.37 -4.26
N GLU A 149 -31.17 13.88 -5.48
CA GLU A 149 -30.13 14.86 -5.79
C GLU A 149 -30.22 16.14 -4.98
N LYS A 150 -31.44 16.67 -4.82
CA LYS A 150 -31.66 17.86 -3.99
C LYS A 150 -31.25 17.60 -2.54
N THR A 151 -31.71 16.48 -1.96
CA THR A 151 -31.40 16.14 -0.56
C THR A 151 -29.93 15.81 -0.38
N GLN A 152 -29.30 15.22 -1.38
CA GLN A 152 -27.86 14.92 -1.38
C GLN A 152 -27.01 16.19 -1.43
N LYS A 153 -27.40 17.19 -2.22
CA LYS A 153 -26.76 18.52 -2.22
C LYS A 153 -26.88 19.20 -0.86
N GLU A 154 -28.07 19.13 -0.23
CA GLU A 154 -28.30 19.68 1.11
C GLU A 154 -27.44 18.95 2.16
N LEU A 155 -27.29 17.61 2.06
CA LEU A 155 -26.43 16.81 2.92
C LEU A 155 -24.96 17.19 2.75
N SER A 156 -24.48 17.23 1.51
CA SER A 156 -23.09 17.58 1.19
C SER A 156 -22.75 19.00 1.64
N ALA A 157 -23.65 19.97 1.48
CA ALA A 157 -23.46 21.33 1.96
C ALA A 157 -23.33 21.37 3.49
N ALA A 158 -24.26 20.73 4.23
CA ALA A 158 -24.21 20.70 5.68
C ALA A 158 -22.97 19.96 6.23
N MET A 159 -22.55 18.86 5.59
CA MET A 159 -21.31 18.17 5.92
C MET A 159 -20.09 19.05 5.63
N GLY A 160 -20.09 19.74 4.48
CA GLY A 160 -19.02 20.67 4.11
C GLY A 160 -18.85 21.81 5.11
N GLU A 161 -19.96 22.45 5.53
CA GLU A 161 -19.97 23.48 6.58
C GLU A 161 -19.33 22.97 7.89
N MET A 162 -19.72 21.76 8.31
CA MET A 162 -19.17 21.14 9.53
C MET A 162 -17.69 20.80 9.42
N VAL A 163 -17.24 20.27 8.26
CA VAL A 163 -15.82 19.96 8.00
C VAL A 163 -14.99 21.24 7.99
N GLN A 164 -15.41 22.25 7.20
CA GLN A 164 -14.68 23.52 7.04
C GLN A 164 -14.44 24.22 8.37
N ALA A 165 -15.45 24.29 9.23
CA ALA A 165 -15.36 24.92 10.54
C ALA A 165 -14.40 24.18 11.51
N ASN A 166 -14.11 22.91 11.25
CA ASN A 166 -13.28 22.06 12.10
C ASN A 166 -11.91 21.68 11.50
N LEU A 167 -11.52 22.23 10.34
CA LEU A 167 -10.20 21.96 9.71
C LEU A 167 -9.04 22.29 10.66
N ARG A 168 -9.16 23.33 11.49
CA ARG A 168 -8.15 23.71 12.48
C ARG A 168 -7.88 22.60 13.49
N LEU A 169 -8.88 21.79 13.84
CA LEU A 169 -8.73 20.63 14.70
C LEU A 169 -7.87 19.56 14.04
N ALA A 170 -8.11 19.24 12.76
CA ALA A 170 -7.30 18.27 12.00
C ALA A 170 -5.84 18.71 11.93
N VAL A 171 -5.57 19.99 11.61
CA VAL A 171 -4.21 20.55 11.59
C VAL A 171 -3.52 20.47 12.95
N SER A 172 -4.21 20.81 14.04
CA SER A 172 -3.64 20.78 15.40
C SER A 172 -3.24 19.37 15.83
N ILE A 173 -3.97 18.34 15.35
CA ILE A 173 -3.65 16.95 15.62
C ILE A 173 -2.52 16.49 14.70
N ALA A 174 -2.58 16.79 13.39
CA ALA A 174 -1.56 16.40 12.42
C ALA A 174 -0.16 16.90 12.77
N LYS A 175 -0.04 18.14 13.27
CA LYS A 175 1.25 18.70 13.72
C LYS A 175 1.98 17.85 14.75
N ARG A 176 1.27 17.11 15.59
CA ARG A 176 1.90 16.21 16.59
C ARG A 176 2.49 14.94 15.99
N TYR A 177 2.17 14.64 14.72
CA TYR A 177 2.67 13.48 13.99
C TYR A 177 3.69 13.85 12.92
N SER A 178 4.07 15.13 12.82
CA SER A 178 5.13 15.57 11.91
C SER A 178 6.46 14.87 12.21
N ARG A 179 7.31 14.71 11.20
CA ARG A 179 8.63 14.04 11.28
C ARG A 179 8.58 12.53 11.57
N ARG A 180 7.48 11.86 11.20
CA ARG A 180 7.30 10.41 11.43
C ARG A 180 7.19 9.61 10.14
N GLY A 181 7.83 10.09 9.06
CA GLY A 181 7.88 9.40 7.77
C GLY A 181 6.88 9.90 6.73
N LEU A 182 5.92 10.78 7.11
CA LEU A 182 5.06 11.47 6.15
C LEU A 182 5.20 12.99 6.29
N PRO A 183 5.19 13.73 5.16
CA PRO A 183 5.19 15.18 5.15
C PRO A 183 3.94 15.77 5.84
N LEU A 184 4.08 16.96 6.45
CA LEU A 184 2.95 17.59 7.15
C LEU A 184 1.71 17.82 6.27
N PRO A 185 1.81 18.23 4.99
CA PRO A 185 0.64 18.35 4.12
C PRO A 185 -0.15 17.05 4.00
N ASP A 186 0.52 15.91 3.85
CA ASP A 186 -0.12 14.60 3.72
C ASP A 186 -0.80 14.19 5.03
N LEU A 187 -0.14 14.43 6.16
CA LEU A 187 -0.74 14.20 7.49
C LEU A 187 -2.00 15.06 7.71
N ILE A 188 -2.01 16.30 7.21
CA ILE A 188 -3.18 17.17 7.26
C ILE A 188 -4.30 16.60 6.40
N GLN A 189 -4.00 16.11 5.18
CA GLN A 189 -5.03 15.54 4.30
C GLN A 189 -5.59 14.24 4.87
N GLU A 190 -4.77 13.37 5.42
CA GLU A 190 -5.25 12.17 6.13
C GLU A 190 -6.09 12.55 7.36
N GLY A 191 -5.70 13.59 8.08
CA GLY A 191 -6.49 14.17 9.16
C GLY A 191 -7.85 14.68 8.68
N ASN A 192 -7.91 15.34 7.52
CA ASN A 192 -9.15 15.81 6.90
C ASN A 192 -10.05 14.63 6.48
N VAL A 193 -9.48 13.54 5.95
CA VAL A 193 -10.23 12.30 5.67
C VAL A 193 -10.84 11.72 6.94
N GLY A 194 -10.07 11.71 8.04
CA GLY A 194 -10.56 11.31 9.36
C GLY A 194 -11.70 12.21 9.86
N LEU A 195 -11.56 13.53 9.68
CA LEU A 195 -12.57 14.52 10.02
C LEU A 195 -13.87 14.32 9.22
N MET A 196 -13.80 14.08 7.92
CA MET A 196 -14.96 13.78 7.08
C MET A 196 -15.69 12.51 7.54
N LYS A 197 -14.94 11.45 7.88
CA LYS A 197 -15.51 10.23 8.47
C LYS A 197 -16.22 10.51 9.81
N ALA A 198 -15.64 11.38 10.63
CA ALA A 198 -16.26 11.78 11.90
C ALA A 198 -17.57 12.53 11.68
N VAL A 199 -17.61 13.48 10.74
CA VAL A 199 -18.84 14.25 10.43
C VAL A 199 -19.97 13.32 9.98
N ALA A 200 -19.68 12.35 9.11
CA ALA A 200 -20.69 11.41 8.61
C ALA A 200 -21.31 10.54 9.72
N ARG A 201 -20.57 10.29 10.81
CA ARG A 201 -20.95 9.39 11.92
C ARG A 201 -21.35 10.10 13.21
N PHE A 202 -21.23 11.43 13.25
CA PHE A 202 -21.49 12.19 14.45
C PHE A 202 -22.97 12.13 14.86
N ASP A 203 -23.20 11.79 16.13
CA ASP A 203 -24.53 11.82 16.74
C ASP A 203 -24.62 12.91 17.79
N TYR A 204 -25.23 14.04 17.42
CA TYR A 204 -25.46 15.19 18.30
C TYR A 204 -26.33 14.88 19.51
N THR A 205 -27.10 13.76 19.51
CA THR A 205 -28.00 13.38 20.61
C THR A 205 -27.26 12.81 21.82
N THR A 206 -25.97 12.45 21.67
CA THR A 206 -25.15 11.91 22.78
C THR A 206 -24.70 12.99 23.77
N GLY A 207 -24.85 14.27 23.44
CA GLY A 207 -24.46 15.39 24.30
C GLY A 207 -22.97 15.73 24.31
N ASN A 208 -22.13 14.94 23.62
CA ASN A 208 -20.69 15.20 23.52
C ASN A 208 -20.39 16.28 22.47
N ARG A 209 -19.31 17.05 22.70
CA ARG A 209 -18.80 17.98 21.69
C ARG A 209 -18.26 17.23 20.48
N PHE A 210 -18.44 17.83 19.30
CA PHE A 210 -17.93 17.24 18.06
C PHE A 210 -16.41 17.03 18.09
N SER A 211 -15.65 17.98 18.63
CA SER A 211 -14.18 17.87 18.73
C SER A 211 -13.72 16.64 19.50
N THR A 212 -14.40 16.25 20.59
CA THR A 212 -14.07 15.04 21.36
C THR A 212 -14.26 13.78 20.52
N PHE A 213 -15.34 13.71 19.75
CA PHE A 213 -15.61 12.58 18.87
C PHE A 213 -14.66 12.53 17.66
N ALA A 214 -14.46 13.68 17.00
CA ALA A 214 -13.65 13.79 15.80
C ALA A 214 -12.16 13.52 16.05
N SER A 215 -11.63 13.92 17.20
CA SER A 215 -10.23 13.71 17.57
C SER A 215 -9.81 12.25 17.50
N TRP A 216 -10.69 11.32 17.82
CA TRP A 216 -10.43 9.88 17.71
C TRP A 216 -10.28 9.45 16.24
N TRP A 217 -11.22 9.86 15.37
CA TRP A 217 -11.20 9.53 13.95
C TRP A 217 -10.00 10.12 13.22
N ILE A 218 -9.65 11.37 13.55
CA ILE A 218 -8.49 12.05 12.98
C ILE A 218 -7.20 11.29 13.34
N ARG A 219 -7.00 10.99 14.63
CA ARG A 219 -5.84 10.22 15.08
C ARG A 219 -5.76 8.85 14.44
N GLN A 220 -6.86 8.12 14.40
CA GLN A 220 -6.93 6.80 13.78
C GLN A 220 -6.51 6.81 12.31
N THR A 221 -7.01 7.81 11.55
CA THR A 221 -6.69 7.89 10.12
C THR A 221 -5.23 8.28 9.90
N ILE A 222 -4.72 9.25 10.64
CA ILE A 222 -3.29 9.65 10.57
C ILE A 222 -2.38 8.49 10.98
N SER A 223 -2.64 7.82 12.09
CA SER A 223 -1.83 6.69 12.55
C SER A 223 -1.83 5.55 11.55
N ARG A 224 -2.98 5.27 10.93
CA ARG A 224 -3.08 4.25 9.90
C ARG A 224 -2.30 4.63 8.63
N ALA A 225 -2.38 5.88 8.19
CA ALA A 225 -1.60 6.37 7.05
C ALA A 225 -0.10 6.27 7.31
N LEU A 226 0.37 6.62 8.50
CA LEU A 226 1.77 6.45 8.91
C LEU A 226 2.21 4.98 8.87
N CYS A 227 1.36 4.05 9.31
CA CYS A 227 1.65 2.62 9.22
C CYS A 227 1.72 2.11 7.77
N ASP A 228 0.82 2.63 6.91
CA ASP A 228 0.68 2.13 5.54
C ASP A 228 1.67 2.78 4.55
N GLN A 229 2.09 4.03 4.78
CA GLN A 229 2.84 4.86 3.83
C GLN A 229 4.11 5.49 4.41
N GLY A 230 4.31 5.46 5.73
CA GLY A 230 5.42 6.15 6.41
C GLY A 230 6.81 5.54 6.19
N ARG A 231 6.92 4.39 5.48
CA ARG A 231 8.18 3.72 5.18
C ARG A 231 8.31 3.41 3.70
N THR A 232 9.52 3.52 3.17
CA THR A 232 9.86 3.14 1.79
C THR A 232 9.51 1.67 1.53
N ILE A 233 9.83 0.78 2.46
CA ILE A 233 9.42 -0.64 2.41
C ILE A 233 8.21 -0.79 3.31
N ARG A 234 7.03 -1.04 2.70
CA ARG A 234 5.77 -1.20 3.41
C ARG A 234 5.81 -2.39 4.37
N VAL A 235 5.40 -2.14 5.61
CA VAL A 235 5.30 -3.16 6.67
C VAL A 235 3.84 -3.34 7.06
N PRO A 236 3.33 -4.60 7.19
CA PRO A 236 1.95 -4.85 7.61
C PRO A 236 1.63 -4.28 9.00
N VAL A 237 0.38 -3.80 9.19
CA VAL A 237 -0.05 -3.12 10.43
C VAL A 237 0.14 -4.00 11.68
N HIS A 238 -0.18 -5.31 11.60
CA HIS A 238 0.00 -6.22 12.73
C HIS A 238 1.47 -6.35 13.18
N PHE A 239 2.41 -6.20 12.26
CA PHE A 239 3.84 -6.20 12.59
C PHE A 239 4.24 -4.90 13.30
N GLN A 240 3.62 -3.78 12.95
CA GLN A 240 3.80 -2.51 13.66
C GLN A 240 3.35 -2.59 15.13
N GLU A 241 2.24 -3.29 15.41
CA GLU A 241 1.75 -3.53 16.76
C GLU A 241 2.76 -4.33 17.59
N ILE A 242 3.30 -5.41 16.99
CA ILE A 242 4.35 -6.23 17.63
C ILE A 242 5.62 -5.40 17.88
N ARG A 243 6.01 -4.56 16.92
CA ARG A 243 7.14 -3.65 17.06
C ARG A 243 6.93 -2.64 18.19
N ASN A 244 5.75 -2.06 18.32
CA ASN A 244 5.43 -1.13 19.38
C ASN A 244 5.48 -1.82 20.77
N GLN A 245 4.99 -3.05 20.87
CA GLN A 245 5.12 -3.85 22.08
C GLN A 245 6.59 -4.11 22.45
N PHE A 246 7.40 -4.45 21.44
CA PHE A 246 8.85 -4.63 21.60
C PHE A 246 9.52 -3.37 22.15
N TYR A 247 9.31 -2.19 21.53
CA TYR A 247 9.95 -0.96 21.98
C TYR A 247 9.54 -0.54 23.39
N ARG A 248 8.29 -0.70 23.79
CA ARG A 248 7.88 -0.46 25.16
C ARG A 248 8.64 -1.33 26.14
N THR A 249 8.66 -2.63 25.89
CA THR A 249 9.38 -3.58 26.74
C THR A 249 10.88 -3.26 26.76
N PHE A 250 11.45 -2.89 25.63
CA PHE A 250 12.84 -2.51 25.51
C PHE A 250 13.18 -1.29 26.38
N PHE A 251 12.40 -0.22 26.27
CA PHE A 251 12.63 1.00 27.07
C PHE A 251 12.35 0.81 28.56
N ASP A 252 11.37 -0.02 28.93
CA ASP A 252 11.09 -0.36 30.31
C ASP A 252 12.28 -1.13 30.92
N LEU A 253 12.79 -2.14 30.23
CA LEU A 253 13.97 -2.92 30.64
C LEU A 253 15.24 -2.06 30.65
N LEU A 254 15.43 -1.16 29.70
CA LEU A 254 16.57 -0.23 29.66
C LEU A 254 16.59 0.66 30.92
N LYS A 255 15.43 1.14 31.35
CA LYS A 255 15.30 1.94 32.59
C LYS A 255 15.54 1.11 33.83
N GLU A 256 15.07 -0.14 33.87
CA GLU A 256 15.24 -1.05 35.03
C GLU A 256 16.68 -1.55 35.16
N LEU A 257 17.32 -1.93 34.07
CA LEU A 257 18.65 -2.57 34.04
C LEU A 257 19.80 -1.56 33.97
N GLY A 258 19.57 -0.34 33.47
CA GLY A 258 20.62 0.64 33.22
C GLY A 258 21.60 0.26 32.08
N ARG A 259 21.28 -0.79 31.32
CA ARG A 259 22.02 -1.27 30.14
C ARG A 259 21.04 -1.76 29.07
N GLU A 260 21.54 -1.94 27.87
CA GLU A 260 20.73 -2.54 26.79
C GLU A 260 20.29 -3.97 27.15
N PRO A 261 19.00 -4.28 27.04
CA PRO A 261 18.48 -5.60 27.33
C PRO A 261 18.85 -6.58 26.20
N THR A 262 19.13 -7.82 26.58
CA THR A 262 19.38 -8.90 25.62
C THR A 262 18.08 -9.38 24.94
N PRO A 263 18.14 -9.96 23.72
CA PRO A 263 16.96 -10.50 23.06
C PRO A 263 16.15 -11.50 23.88
N ASN A 264 16.81 -12.27 24.75
CA ASN A 264 16.16 -13.23 25.65
C ASN A 264 15.37 -12.51 26.76
N GLU A 265 15.94 -11.48 27.39
CA GLU A 265 15.25 -10.68 28.41
C GLU A 265 14.01 -9.96 27.84
N ILE A 266 14.13 -9.46 26.60
CA ILE A 266 12.98 -8.85 25.91
C ILE A 266 11.91 -9.90 25.62
N SER A 267 12.31 -11.09 25.15
CA SER A 267 11.40 -12.21 24.85
C SER A 267 10.60 -12.63 26.09
N GLU A 268 11.27 -12.81 27.22
CA GLU A 268 10.63 -13.19 28.49
C GLU A 268 9.61 -12.15 28.98
N ARG A 269 9.96 -10.87 28.90
CA ARG A 269 9.11 -9.77 29.39
C ARG A 269 7.95 -9.46 28.44
N SER A 270 8.21 -9.47 27.11
CA SER A 270 7.22 -9.15 26.08
C SER A 270 6.32 -10.31 25.69
N ARG A 271 6.65 -11.55 26.07
CA ARG A 271 6.01 -12.80 25.61
C ARG A 271 6.09 -13.01 24.08
N LEU A 272 7.03 -12.34 23.42
CA LEU A 272 7.35 -12.57 22.01
C LEU A 272 8.40 -13.67 21.90
N SER A 273 8.36 -14.48 20.82
CA SER A 273 9.44 -15.44 20.60
C SER A 273 10.76 -14.72 20.24
N VAL A 274 11.89 -15.31 20.61
CA VAL A 274 13.24 -14.75 20.33
C VAL A 274 13.42 -14.48 18.83
N ASP A 275 12.92 -15.37 17.95
CA ASP A 275 12.96 -15.18 16.50
C ASP A 275 12.24 -13.92 16.05
N LYS A 276 11.07 -13.61 16.63
CA LYS A 276 10.35 -12.37 16.35
C LYS A 276 11.12 -11.13 16.82
N VAL A 277 11.75 -11.21 17.99
CA VAL A 277 12.61 -10.14 18.53
C VAL A 277 13.77 -9.87 17.57
N LEU A 278 14.46 -10.91 17.12
CA LEU A 278 15.56 -10.79 16.15
C LEU A 278 15.08 -10.23 14.80
N THR A 279 13.93 -10.69 14.33
CA THR A 279 13.32 -10.16 13.10
C THR A 279 13.03 -8.66 13.21
N ILE A 280 12.49 -8.18 14.35
CA ILE A 280 12.23 -6.77 14.57
C ILE A 280 13.52 -5.95 14.54
N LEU A 281 14.59 -6.44 15.18
CA LEU A 281 15.89 -5.78 15.19
C LEU A 281 16.48 -5.65 13.77
N GLN A 282 16.33 -6.68 12.94
CA GLN A 282 16.80 -6.67 11.54
C GLN A 282 15.97 -5.73 10.66
N MET A 283 14.63 -5.71 10.83
CA MET A 283 13.72 -4.87 10.04
C MET A 283 13.75 -3.39 10.42
N ASN A 284 14.43 -3.03 11.50
CA ASN A 284 14.52 -1.63 11.96
C ASN A 284 15.55 -0.80 11.16
N ARG A 285 16.28 -1.42 10.24
CA ARG A 285 17.22 -0.70 9.38
C ARG A 285 16.46 0.16 8.38
N GLU A 286 16.79 1.44 8.34
CA GLU A 286 16.25 2.35 7.33
C GLU A 286 17.04 2.18 6.02
N PRO A 287 16.38 2.24 4.85
CA PRO A 287 17.07 2.26 3.56
C PRO A 287 17.97 3.51 3.45
N VAL A 288 19.19 3.30 2.98
CA VAL A 288 20.11 4.41 2.68
C VAL A 288 19.87 4.87 1.24
N SER A 289 19.91 6.18 0.98
CA SER A 289 19.76 6.71 -0.37
C SER A 289 20.96 6.34 -1.24
N LEU A 290 20.70 5.91 -2.47
CA LEU A 290 21.76 5.69 -3.46
C LEU A 290 22.46 6.98 -3.91
N GLU A 291 21.80 8.13 -3.72
CA GLU A 291 22.34 9.45 -4.02
C GLU A 291 23.28 9.99 -2.91
N THR A 292 23.44 9.23 -1.82
CA THR A 292 24.32 9.65 -0.71
C THR A 292 25.76 9.77 -1.23
N PRO A 293 26.42 10.96 -1.09
CA PRO A 293 27.81 11.12 -1.48
C PRO A 293 28.72 10.27 -0.57
N VAL A 294 29.67 9.56 -1.17
CA VAL A 294 30.60 8.66 -0.46
C VAL A 294 31.99 9.28 -0.39
N SER A 295 32.35 10.13 -1.35
CA SER A 295 33.63 10.82 -1.40
C SER A 295 33.47 12.32 -1.64
N ASP A 296 34.52 13.11 -1.34
CA ASP A 296 34.61 14.53 -1.62
C ASP A 296 34.64 14.82 -3.13
N ASP A 297 34.97 13.82 -3.96
CA ASP A 297 35.00 13.91 -5.43
C ASP A 297 33.60 13.81 -6.07
N GLY A 298 32.56 13.64 -5.26
CA GLY A 298 31.18 13.63 -5.72
C GLY A 298 30.61 12.26 -6.12
N ASP A 299 31.36 11.19 -5.89
CA ASP A 299 30.87 9.82 -6.13
C ASP A 299 29.71 9.49 -5.20
N ARG A 300 28.69 8.83 -5.76
CA ARG A 300 27.48 8.43 -5.03
C ARG A 300 27.53 6.96 -4.67
N LEU A 301 26.82 6.57 -3.61
CA LEU A 301 26.72 5.17 -3.19
C LEU A 301 26.23 4.25 -4.34
N GLY A 302 25.34 4.77 -5.19
CA GLY A 302 24.82 4.05 -6.36
C GLY A 302 25.90 3.70 -7.39
N ASP A 303 26.92 4.54 -7.55
CA ASP A 303 28.01 4.34 -8.51
C ASP A 303 28.98 3.23 -8.07
N LEU A 304 29.00 2.89 -6.77
CA LEU A 304 29.82 1.82 -6.21
C LEU A 304 29.15 0.44 -6.27
N ILE A 305 27.88 0.37 -6.62
CA ILE A 305 27.15 -0.91 -6.67
C ILE A 305 27.40 -1.57 -8.03
N GLU A 306 28.04 -2.74 -7.98
CA GLU A 306 28.33 -3.55 -9.15
C GLU A 306 27.04 -4.11 -9.78
N ASN A 307 26.93 -4.00 -11.11
CA ASN A 307 25.87 -4.68 -11.86
C ASN A 307 26.27 -6.15 -12.08
N GLN A 308 25.69 -7.06 -11.28
CA GLN A 308 25.97 -8.51 -11.36
C GLN A 308 25.49 -9.16 -12.68
N ASP A 309 24.56 -8.54 -13.39
CA ASP A 309 24.04 -9.04 -14.67
C ASP A 309 24.83 -8.50 -15.87
N ALA A 310 25.81 -7.64 -15.65
CA ALA A 310 26.65 -7.14 -16.72
C ALA A 310 27.59 -8.25 -17.24
N ILE A 311 27.43 -8.60 -18.52
CA ILE A 311 28.31 -9.57 -19.19
C ILE A 311 29.72 -8.97 -19.25
N SER A 312 30.69 -9.65 -18.64
CA SER A 312 32.10 -9.26 -18.73
C SER A 312 32.56 -9.28 -20.19
N PRO A 313 33.33 -8.27 -20.66
CA PRO A 313 33.92 -8.33 -22.01
C PRO A 313 34.71 -9.61 -22.26
N LEU A 314 35.35 -10.16 -21.23
CA LEU A 314 36.05 -11.44 -21.30
C LEU A 314 35.07 -12.60 -21.54
N GLU A 315 33.97 -12.65 -20.81
CA GLU A 315 32.93 -13.68 -20.99
C GLU A 315 32.30 -13.60 -22.38
N ALA A 316 32.03 -12.40 -22.87
CA ALA A 316 31.49 -12.19 -24.23
C ALA A 316 32.45 -12.69 -25.33
N VAL A 317 33.78 -12.47 -25.16
CA VAL A 317 34.79 -13.00 -26.08
C VAL A 317 34.85 -14.53 -25.98
N GLN A 318 34.85 -15.08 -24.77
CA GLN A 318 34.83 -16.52 -24.54
C GLN A 318 33.61 -17.19 -25.17
N GLU A 319 32.43 -16.61 -25.02
CA GLU A 319 31.21 -17.14 -25.61
C GLU A 319 31.28 -17.13 -27.15
N ASN A 320 31.79 -16.04 -27.74
CA ASN A 320 32.03 -15.98 -29.18
C ASN A 320 33.04 -16.99 -29.68
N GLU A 321 34.14 -17.22 -28.94
CA GLU A 321 35.11 -18.28 -29.26
C GLU A 321 34.50 -19.68 -29.21
N LEU A 322 33.69 -19.94 -28.20
CA LEU A 322 32.96 -21.21 -28.05
C LEU A 322 31.99 -21.44 -29.20
N LEU A 323 31.27 -20.41 -29.62
CA LEU A 323 30.39 -20.47 -30.80
C LEU A 323 31.19 -20.81 -32.07
N ASN A 324 32.27 -20.09 -32.34
CA ASN A 324 33.15 -20.35 -33.50
C ASN A 324 33.75 -21.76 -33.49
N LEU A 325 34.21 -22.24 -32.34
CA LEU A 325 34.71 -23.61 -32.18
C LEU A 325 33.65 -24.67 -32.40
N THR A 326 32.43 -24.41 -31.93
CA THR A 326 31.27 -25.29 -32.12
C THR A 326 30.88 -25.37 -33.57
N GLU A 327 30.77 -24.22 -34.27
CA GLU A 327 30.50 -24.15 -35.72
C GLU A 327 31.58 -24.88 -36.53
N SER A 328 32.87 -24.65 -36.21
CA SER A 328 33.99 -25.34 -36.86
C SER A 328 33.94 -26.86 -36.65
N ALA A 329 33.58 -27.31 -35.47
CA ALA A 329 33.39 -28.74 -35.16
C ALA A 329 32.20 -29.33 -35.99
N LEU A 330 31.08 -28.64 -36.04
CA LEU A 330 29.92 -29.04 -36.83
C LEU A 330 30.20 -29.07 -38.31
N ALA A 331 31.00 -28.13 -38.87
CA ALA A 331 31.37 -28.09 -40.25
C ALA A 331 32.16 -29.35 -40.72
N SER A 332 32.75 -30.10 -39.80
CA SER A 332 33.41 -31.37 -40.10
C SER A 332 32.44 -32.56 -40.37
N LEU A 333 31.14 -32.37 -40.10
CA LEU A 333 30.09 -33.36 -40.27
C LEU A 333 29.44 -33.21 -41.67
N SER A 334 28.74 -34.28 -42.10
CA SER A 334 27.91 -34.19 -43.31
C SER A 334 26.70 -33.23 -43.04
N ALA A 335 26.25 -32.55 -44.12
CA ALA A 335 25.13 -31.59 -43.99
C ALA A 335 23.88 -32.16 -43.25
N ARG A 336 23.61 -33.44 -43.44
CA ARG A 336 22.49 -34.12 -42.80
C ARG A 336 22.71 -34.41 -41.34
N GLU A 337 23.95 -34.73 -40.92
CA GLU A 337 24.33 -34.94 -39.52
C GLU A 337 24.40 -33.60 -38.78
N GLN A 338 24.88 -32.56 -39.40
CA GLN A 338 24.89 -31.21 -38.89
C GLN A 338 23.45 -30.70 -38.62
N GLN A 339 22.55 -30.87 -39.59
CA GLN A 339 21.16 -30.47 -39.44
C GLN A 339 20.46 -31.20 -38.30
N ILE A 340 20.69 -32.51 -38.14
CA ILE A 340 20.11 -33.29 -37.05
C ILE A 340 20.62 -32.78 -35.70
N LEU A 341 21.92 -32.52 -35.54
CA LEU A 341 22.47 -32.02 -34.29
C LEU A 341 21.99 -30.59 -34.00
N SER A 342 21.92 -29.70 -34.98
CA SER A 342 21.41 -28.33 -34.80
C SER A 342 19.96 -28.35 -34.32
N MET A 343 19.09 -29.12 -34.93
CA MET A 343 17.69 -29.25 -34.50
C MET A 343 17.57 -29.92 -33.11
N ARG A 344 18.38 -30.90 -32.86
CA ARG A 344 18.32 -31.72 -31.64
C ARG A 344 18.76 -30.95 -30.39
N PHE A 345 19.82 -30.16 -30.52
CA PHE A 345 20.39 -29.38 -29.42
C PHE A 345 20.00 -27.90 -29.44
N GLY A 346 19.19 -27.48 -30.39
CA GLY A 346 18.77 -26.06 -30.51
C GLY A 346 19.93 -25.13 -30.88
N LEU A 347 20.87 -25.59 -31.71
CA LEU A 347 21.97 -24.77 -32.20
C LEU A 347 21.46 -23.91 -33.36
N GLY A 348 20.98 -22.73 -33.07
CA GLY A 348 20.37 -21.77 -33.99
C GLY A 348 19.08 -21.17 -33.40
N ASP A 349 18.26 -20.57 -34.27
CA ASP A 349 17.05 -19.83 -33.84
C ASP A 349 15.89 -20.73 -33.37
N VAL A 350 16.00 -22.04 -33.54
CA VAL A 350 14.96 -23.01 -33.17
C VAL A 350 15.38 -23.77 -31.90
N GLY A 351 14.52 -23.78 -30.90
CA GLY A 351 14.78 -24.51 -29.65
C GLY A 351 14.99 -26.02 -29.88
N PRO A 352 15.49 -26.76 -28.85
CA PRO A 352 15.80 -28.18 -28.96
C PRO A 352 14.56 -29.03 -29.30
N CYS A 353 14.65 -29.85 -30.34
CA CYS A 353 13.58 -30.73 -30.81
C CYS A 353 13.77 -32.17 -30.32
N THR A 354 12.68 -32.92 -30.19
CA THR A 354 12.69 -34.34 -29.86
C THR A 354 13.11 -35.19 -31.08
N LEU A 355 13.57 -36.42 -30.84
CA LEU A 355 13.93 -37.33 -31.96
C LEU A 355 12.81 -37.58 -32.94
N GLU A 356 11.56 -37.52 -32.48
CA GLU A 356 10.37 -37.71 -33.28
C GLU A 356 10.06 -36.51 -34.18
N GLU A 357 10.16 -35.29 -33.63
CA GLU A 357 10.00 -34.04 -34.37
C GLU A 357 11.06 -33.89 -35.46
N VAL A 358 12.32 -34.19 -35.13
CA VAL A 358 13.42 -34.21 -36.12
C VAL A 358 13.17 -35.24 -37.19
N GLY A 359 12.63 -36.45 -36.81
CA GLY A 359 12.26 -37.48 -37.76
C GLY A 359 11.16 -37.02 -38.71
N GLN A 360 10.13 -36.37 -38.21
CA GLN A 360 9.05 -35.81 -39.02
C GLN A 360 9.55 -34.71 -39.95
N SER A 361 10.38 -33.79 -39.51
CA SER A 361 10.92 -32.70 -40.34
C SER A 361 11.82 -33.19 -41.48
N LEU A 362 12.57 -34.28 -41.26
CA LEU A 362 13.50 -34.85 -42.22
C LEU A 362 12.96 -36.06 -43.00
N ASN A 363 11.71 -36.41 -42.78
CA ASN A 363 11.03 -37.58 -43.38
C ASN A 363 11.80 -38.90 -43.17
N ILE A 364 12.27 -39.13 -41.94
CA ILE A 364 12.99 -40.37 -41.56
C ILE A 364 12.43 -40.90 -40.23
N SER A 365 12.65 -42.22 -39.98
CA SER A 365 12.17 -42.82 -38.74
C SER A 365 12.96 -42.32 -37.54
N ARG A 366 12.31 -42.22 -36.36
CA ARG A 366 12.92 -41.88 -35.07
C ARG A 366 14.22 -42.64 -34.79
N GLU A 367 14.20 -43.94 -35.05
CA GLU A 367 15.38 -44.80 -34.85
C GLU A 367 16.52 -44.41 -35.79
N ARG A 368 16.19 -43.99 -37.01
CA ARG A 368 17.20 -43.53 -37.99
C ARG A 368 17.84 -42.23 -37.55
N VAL A 369 17.05 -41.28 -36.97
CA VAL A 369 17.59 -40.05 -36.37
C VAL A 369 18.56 -40.42 -35.24
N ARG A 370 18.18 -41.32 -34.33
CA ARG A 370 19.05 -41.77 -33.22
C ARG A 370 20.38 -42.38 -33.68
N GLN A 371 20.32 -43.16 -34.77
CA GLN A 371 21.55 -43.76 -35.34
C GLN A 371 22.47 -42.68 -35.93
N LEU A 372 21.89 -41.68 -36.65
CA LEU A 372 22.65 -40.59 -37.25
C LEU A 372 23.22 -39.67 -36.17
N GLU A 373 22.44 -39.34 -35.15
CA GLU A 373 22.90 -38.57 -33.97
C GLU A 373 24.12 -39.27 -33.31
N LYS A 374 24.00 -40.57 -32.99
CA LYS A 374 25.07 -41.35 -32.38
C LYS A 374 26.33 -41.36 -33.27
N ARG A 375 26.16 -41.50 -34.58
CA ARG A 375 27.29 -41.48 -35.55
C ARG A 375 27.96 -40.13 -35.60
N ALA A 376 27.18 -39.05 -35.64
CA ALA A 376 27.66 -37.68 -35.64
C ALA A 376 28.45 -37.37 -34.36
N LEU A 377 27.90 -37.70 -33.19
CA LEU A 377 28.56 -37.49 -31.92
C LEU A 377 29.87 -38.30 -31.80
N ASN A 378 29.93 -39.52 -32.33
CA ASN A 378 31.18 -40.31 -32.35
C ASN A 378 32.23 -39.67 -33.26
N ARG A 379 31.87 -39.14 -34.43
CA ARG A 379 32.77 -38.40 -35.33
C ARG A 379 33.32 -37.14 -34.63
N LEU A 380 32.46 -36.39 -33.93
CA LEU A 380 32.90 -35.22 -33.16
C LEU A 380 33.87 -35.60 -32.03
N ARG A 381 33.68 -36.76 -31.39
CA ARG A 381 34.61 -37.30 -30.37
C ARG A 381 35.98 -37.65 -30.91
N GLU A 382 36.09 -38.00 -32.19
CA GLU A 382 37.34 -38.36 -32.85
C GLU A 382 37.97 -37.14 -33.56
N SER A 383 37.25 -36.00 -33.64
CA SER A 383 37.73 -34.80 -34.32
C SER A 383 38.85 -34.09 -33.54
N PRO A 384 39.79 -33.41 -34.25
CA PRO A 384 40.86 -32.66 -33.60
C PRO A 384 40.35 -31.54 -32.71
N GLN A 385 39.19 -30.97 -33.03
CA GLN A 385 38.53 -29.88 -32.26
C GLN A 385 38.07 -30.34 -30.86
N ARG A 386 37.94 -31.66 -30.60
CA ARG A 386 37.60 -32.22 -29.30
C ARG A 386 38.54 -31.73 -28.19
N ARG A 387 39.85 -31.63 -28.44
CA ARG A 387 40.80 -31.18 -27.43
C ARG A 387 40.58 -29.73 -27.05
N GLN A 388 40.29 -28.89 -28.02
CA GLN A 388 40.01 -27.44 -27.81
C GLN A 388 38.73 -27.27 -27.02
N LEU A 389 37.64 -27.92 -27.44
CA LEU A 389 36.36 -27.88 -26.71
C LEU A 389 36.50 -28.44 -25.28
N LYS A 390 37.29 -29.50 -25.09
CA LYS A 390 37.50 -30.08 -23.75
C LYS A 390 38.26 -29.12 -22.83
N ASN A 391 39.27 -28.45 -23.33
CA ASN A 391 40.02 -27.46 -22.56
C ASN A 391 39.17 -26.30 -22.13
N TYR A 392 38.13 -25.93 -22.92
CA TYR A 392 37.21 -24.87 -22.60
C TYR A 392 36.31 -25.19 -21.39
N PHE A 393 35.99 -26.48 -21.16
CA PHE A 393 35.19 -26.94 -20.04
C PHE A 393 35.99 -27.34 -18.79
N LEU A 394 37.29 -27.44 -18.90
CA LEU A 394 38.16 -27.90 -17.80
C LEU A 394 39.08 -26.79 -17.26
N GLY A 395 39.10 -25.59 -17.90
CA GLY A 395 39.82 -24.41 -17.45
C GLY A 395 38.89 -23.47 -16.77
#